data_cd60dd98c885ffce5c0e36976dcdd916
#
_entry.id   cd60dd98c885ffce5c0e36976dcdd916
#
_cell.length_a   1.000
_cell.length_b   1.000
_cell.length_c   1.000
_cell.angle_alpha   90.00
_cell.angle_beta   90.00
_cell.angle_gamma   90.00
#
_symmetry.space_group_name_H-M   'P 1'
#
loop_
_entity.id
_entity.type
_entity.pdbx_description
1 polymer ?
#
loop_
_entity_poly.entity_id
_entity_poly.type
_entity_poly.pdbx_seq_one_letter_code
_entity_poly.pdbx_strand_id
1 'polypeptide(L)'
;MSQTAKRPNIILITADQQRGDCLGVEGRKIKTPHLDRLANTGTRMTGCITSCVVCQPARASILTGQLCRTHGVHDNGIDLGEDRGAKGFAGSLSQAGYNSALFGKAHFSTYQTFTPTGRPECVRSSVDYGDDWYGPYMGFDHVEMMLVGHNWFLPEKPPAGQHYERWFYADGQGDEKNALYAENATDTKGAAQTWSSKLPVAWHNSTWTANQAIKWIEEQSAQQQQASDAGEDPAPFVTWISFPDPHHPFDAPEPWAQLHDPADVDLPEHRTRSFEGRPWWHEQVLTAEPTGSKENVETRKAYSRIAEQTDEQLREIIANTYGQIALVDHQVGRILIALEELGLRENTIICYTSDHGDWLGDHGLVLKGPMHFEGLLRVPMIWNGPNIEAGQVIDEPVSTLDLTATFCELAGAEPQLDQHGQSLVGVLNGTDTRDFALNEWELLPTRTGVALSLRTVRTKTHKLTVDLQSGAGEMYDLSADPHELVNLWDSDDEDHVARKAEMLSYIASRPDDAVGNQVQVGMA
;
A
#
# COMPACT_ATOMS: atom_id res chain seq x y z
N MET A 1 38.28 1.30 22.14
CA MET A 1 37.15 0.38 21.88
C MET A 1 36.26 1.11 20.89
N SER A 2 36.13 0.62 19.66
CA SER A 2 35.18 1.17 18.70
C SER A 2 33.78 1.02 19.30
N GLN A 3 33.06 2.10 19.53
CA GLN A 3 31.63 2.01 19.79
C GLN A 3 31.04 1.30 18.59
N THR A 4 30.56 0.07 18.77
CA THR A 4 29.70 -0.57 17.77
C THR A 4 28.55 0.38 17.53
N ALA A 5 28.34 0.82 16.28
CA ALA A 5 27.24 1.70 15.94
C ALA A 5 25.94 1.07 16.44
N LYS A 6 25.14 1.84 17.20
CA LYS A 6 23.87 1.36 17.75
C LYS A 6 22.96 0.99 16.59
N ARG A 7 22.41 -0.22 16.58
CA ARG A 7 21.45 -0.66 15.55
C ARG A 7 20.22 0.26 15.59
N PRO A 8 19.73 0.76 14.43
CA PRO A 8 18.59 1.68 14.40
C PRO A 8 17.28 0.95 14.70
N ASN A 9 16.32 1.65 15.29
CA ASN A 9 14.93 1.24 15.19
C ASN A 9 14.45 1.48 13.73
N ILE A 10 13.49 0.69 13.26
CA ILE A 10 12.97 0.77 11.89
C ILE A 10 11.45 0.90 11.94
N ILE A 11 10.90 1.90 11.28
CA ILE A 11 9.46 2.11 11.14
C ILE A 11 9.11 2.15 9.66
N LEU A 12 8.32 1.17 9.22
CA LEU A 12 7.62 1.21 7.96
C LEU A 12 6.22 1.81 8.19
N ILE A 13 5.91 2.89 7.48
CA ILE A 13 4.57 3.48 7.46
C ILE A 13 4.01 3.30 6.05
N THR A 14 2.82 2.70 5.94
CA THR A 14 2.13 2.60 4.66
C THR A 14 0.75 3.24 4.72
N ALA A 15 0.39 3.97 3.66
CA ALA A 15 -0.98 4.31 3.32
C ALA A 15 -1.51 3.30 2.29
N ASP A 16 -2.79 2.95 2.33
CA ASP A 16 -3.40 2.07 1.33
C ASP A 16 -3.93 2.90 0.15
N GLN A 17 -3.53 2.54 -1.06
CA GLN A 17 -4.04 3.15 -2.30
C GLN A 17 -3.60 4.61 -2.52
N GLN A 18 -2.49 5.07 -1.95
CA GLN A 18 -2.00 6.42 -2.18
C GLN A 18 -1.12 6.50 -3.43
N ARG A 19 -1.48 7.39 -4.35
CA ARG A 19 -0.67 7.73 -5.54
C ARG A 19 0.65 8.38 -5.15
N GLY A 20 1.71 8.09 -5.91
CA GLY A 20 3.04 8.66 -5.69
C GLY A 20 3.12 10.18 -5.79
N ASP A 21 2.22 10.79 -6.56
CA ASP A 21 2.17 12.24 -6.74
C ASP A 21 1.23 12.98 -5.77
N CYS A 22 0.46 12.26 -4.91
CA CYS A 22 -0.43 12.87 -3.93
C CYS A 22 0.32 13.31 -2.66
N LEU A 23 1.27 14.23 -2.82
CA LEU A 23 2.05 14.91 -1.79
C LEU A 23 2.26 16.38 -2.19
N GLY A 24 2.34 17.28 -1.20
CA GLY A 24 2.63 18.70 -1.45
C GLY A 24 3.98 18.91 -2.14
N VAL A 25 5.01 18.15 -1.75
CA VAL A 25 6.36 18.18 -2.37
C VAL A 25 6.37 17.69 -3.83
N GLU A 26 5.34 16.99 -4.30
CA GLU A 26 5.15 16.61 -5.69
C GLU A 26 4.43 17.69 -6.52
N GLY A 27 4.04 18.80 -5.90
CA GLY A 27 3.43 19.95 -6.56
C GLY A 27 1.91 19.92 -6.66
N ARG A 28 1.24 18.92 -6.06
CA ARG A 28 -0.22 18.90 -5.98
C ARG A 28 -0.74 19.87 -4.91
N LYS A 29 -1.97 20.34 -5.08
CA LYS A 29 -2.66 21.25 -4.14
C LYS A 29 -3.14 20.56 -2.86
N ILE A 30 -2.52 19.48 -2.48
CA ILE A 30 -2.78 18.73 -1.26
C ILE A 30 -1.96 19.29 -0.10
N LYS A 31 -2.49 19.19 1.12
CA LYS A 31 -1.81 19.64 2.34
C LYS A 31 -1.25 18.45 3.12
N THR A 32 0.06 18.22 2.99
CA THR A 32 0.80 17.14 3.65
C THR A 32 2.06 17.66 4.38
N PRO A 33 1.92 18.62 5.33
CA PRO A 33 3.07 19.30 5.90
C PRO A 33 4.06 18.40 6.65
N HIS A 34 3.61 17.30 7.24
CA HIS A 34 4.48 16.37 7.98
C HIS A 34 5.23 15.43 7.02
N LEU A 35 4.56 14.91 6.00
CA LEU A 35 5.19 14.11 4.93
C LEU A 35 6.13 14.96 4.08
N ASP A 36 5.75 16.20 3.78
CA ASP A 36 6.60 17.16 3.08
C ASP A 36 7.86 17.48 3.89
N ARG A 37 7.71 17.67 5.24
CA ARG A 37 8.87 17.83 6.14
C ARG A 37 9.74 16.58 6.14
N LEU A 38 9.14 15.39 6.23
CA LEU A 38 9.86 14.11 6.22
C LEU A 38 10.67 13.94 4.93
N ALA A 39 10.08 14.27 3.78
CA ALA A 39 10.75 14.26 2.47
C ALA A 39 11.88 15.28 2.37
N ASN A 40 11.65 16.51 2.85
CA ASN A 40 12.64 17.60 2.78
C ASN A 40 13.83 17.41 3.75
N THR A 41 13.64 16.66 4.84
CA THR A 41 14.71 16.32 5.80
C THR A 41 15.26 14.91 5.63
N GLY A 42 14.88 14.22 4.57
CA GLY A 42 15.31 12.88 4.20
C GLY A 42 15.49 12.75 2.69
N THR A 43 15.40 11.54 2.18
CA THR A 43 15.50 11.22 0.76
C THR A 43 14.13 10.78 0.20
N ARG A 44 13.72 11.36 -0.92
CA ARG A 44 12.50 10.99 -1.65
C ARG A 44 12.84 10.25 -2.94
N MET A 45 12.22 9.08 -3.16
CA MET A 45 12.38 8.29 -4.38
C MET A 45 11.15 8.47 -5.28
N THR A 46 11.28 9.18 -6.38
CA THR A 46 10.19 9.50 -7.31
C THR A 46 9.93 8.41 -8.34
N GLY A 47 10.89 7.49 -8.52
CA GLY A 47 10.80 6.35 -9.42
C GLY A 47 10.22 5.07 -8.80
N CYS A 48 9.70 5.11 -7.57
CA CYS A 48 9.19 3.91 -6.90
C CYS A 48 7.87 3.44 -7.48
N ILE A 49 7.81 2.13 -7.81
CA ILE A 49 6.58 1.45 -8.20
C ILE A 49 6.19 0.35 -7.22
N THR A 50 4.91 0.02 -7.19
CA THR A 50 4.43 -1.17 -6.48
C THR A 50 4.78 -2.45 -7.26
N SER A 51 5.01 -3.54 -6.53
CA SER A 51 5.23 -4.88 -7.11
C SER A 51 3.95 -5.54 -7.65
N CYS A 52 2.78 -5.10 -7.19
CA CYS A 52 1.46 -5.48 -7.68
C CYS A 52 0.47 -4.34 -7.42
N VAL A 53 -0.47 -4.09 -8.34
CA VAL A 53 -1.45 -3.00 -8.24
C VAL A 53 -2.67 -3.33 -7.39
N VAL A 54 -2.61 -4.40 -6.59
CA VAL A 54 -3.70 -4.86 -5.70
C VAL A 54 -3.14 -5.13 -4.31
N CYS A 55 -3.92 -4.79 -3.28
CA CYS A 55 -3.47 -4.72 -1.89
C CYS A 55 -2.81 -6.00 -1.38
N GLN A 56 -3.52 -7.14 -1.42
CA GLN A 56 -3.05 -8.38 -0.78
C GLN A 56 -1.73 -8.90 -1.39
N PRO A 57 -1.59 -9.02 -2.74
CA PRO A 57 -0.30 -9.36 -3.35
C PRO A 57 0.81 -8.34 -3.06
N ALA A 58 0.51 -7.04 -3.16
CA ALA A 58 1.49 -5.98 -2.89
C ALA A 58 2.04 -6.05 -1.46
N ARG A 59 1.16 -6.23 -0.48
CA ARG A 59 1.54 -6.36 0.94
C ARG A 59 2.32 -7.64 1.21
N ALA A 60 1.94 -8.76 0.58
CA ALA A 60 2.71 -10.00 0.64
C ALA A 60 4.12 -9.82 0.06
N SER A 61 4.24 -9.06 -1.04
CA SER A 61 5.55 -8.73 -1.63
C SER A 61 6.39 -7.81 -0.73
N ILE A 62 5.79 -6.79 -0.12
CA ILE A 62 6.48 -5.91 0.87
C ILE A 62 7.02 -6.75 2.04
N LEU A 63 6.21 -7.68 2.56
CA LEU A 63 6.61 -8.51 3.70
C LEU A 63 7.72 -9.51 3.34
N THR A 64 7.62 -10.15 2.17
CA THR A 64 8.48 -11.28 1.81
C THR A 64 9.69 -10.91 0.94
N GLY A 65 9.67 -9.74 0.28
CA GLY A 65 10.68 -9.37 -0.75
C GLY A 65 10.58 -10.20 -2.02
N GLN A 66 9.45 -10.89 -2.24
CA GLN A 66 9.24 -11.78 -3.38
C GLN A 66 8.13 -11.28 -4.30
N LEU A 67 8.24 -11.59 -5.59
CA LEU A 67 7.21 -11.32 -6.58
C LEU A 67 5.97 -12.19 -6.35
N CYS A 68 4.78 -11.71 -6.78
CA CYS A 68 3.51 -12.34 -6.42
C CYS A 68 3.37 -13.78 -6.91
N ARG A 69 3.97 -14.16 -8.02
CA ARG A 69 3.98 -15.56 -8.48
C ARG A 69 4.87 -16.47 -7.65
N THR A 70 5.85 -15.95 -6.93
CA THR A 70 6.75 -16.72 -6.07
C THR A 70 6.15 -16.92 -4.68
N HIS A 71 5.60 -15.86 -4.07
CA HIS A 71 4.93 -16.04 -2.77
C HIS A 71 3.51 -16.64 -2.90
N GLY A 72 2.94 -16.72 -4.11
CA GLY A 72 1.69 -17.40 -4.42
C GLY A 72 0.42 -16.53 -4.27
N VAL A 73 0.50 -15.36 -3.66
CA VAL A 73 -0.63 -14.41 -3.57
C VAL A 73 -0.64 -13.57 -4.84
N HIS A 74 -1.33 -14.01 -5.86
CA HIS A 74 -1.31 -13.36 -7.17
C HIS A 74 -2.56 -12.49 -7.45
N ASP A 75 -3.59 -12.53 -6.59
CA ASP A 75 -4.75 -11.64 -6.58
C ASP A 75 -5.34 -11.58 -5.15
N ASN A 76 -6.24 -10.64 -4.86
CA ASN A 76 -7.01 -10.63 -3.62
C ASN A 76 -7.89 -11.88 -3.54
N GLY A 77 -8.08 -12.39 -2.33
CA GLY A 77 -8.80 -13.62 -2.09
C GLY A 77 -7.91 -14.87 -2.03
N ILE A 78 -6.60 -14.70 -1.99
CA ILE A 78 -5.59 -15.77 -1.89
C ILE A 78 -4.69 -15.50 -0.70
N ASP A 79 -4.71 -16.38 0.28
CA ASP A 79 -3.96 -16.20 1.53
C ASP A 79 -2.46 -16.43 1.34
N LEU A 80 -1.64 -15.57 1.96
CA LEU A 80 -0.22 -15.84 2.12
C LEU A 80 -0.01 -17.02 3.07
N GLY A 81 0.85 -17.96 2.69
CA GLY A 81 1.22 -19.07 3.56
C GLY A 81 1.89 -18.57 4.86
N GLU A 82 1.44 -19.04 6.04
CA GLU A 82 1.96 -18.58 7.33
C GLU A 82 3.47 -18.79 7.47
N ASP A 83 3.97 -19.96 7.09
CA ASP A 83 5.40 -20.27 7.14
C ASP A 83 6.23 -19.31 6.27
N ARG A 84 5.67 -18.87 5.14
CA ARG A 84 6.32 -17.90 4.26
C ARG A 84 6.25 -16.50 4.86
N GLY A 85 5.08 -16.07 5.32
CA GLY A 85 4.91 -14.77 5.99
C GLY A 85 5.79 -14.64 7.22
N ALA A 86 5.89 -15.69 8.04
CA ALA A 86 6.75 -15.73 9.22
C ALA A 86 8.26 -15.56 8.91
N LYS A 87 8.68 -15.81 7.67
CA LYS A 87 10.05 -15.64 7.18
C LYS A 87 10.28 -14.32 6.44
N GLY A 88 9.29 -13.43 6.41
CA GLY A 88 9.41 -12.09 5.87
C GLY A 88 10.38 -11.20 6.66
N PHE A 89 10.43 -9.90 6.34
CA PHE A 89 11.36 -9.00 7.04
C PHE A 89 11.13 -8.98 8.55
N ALA A 90 9.88 -9.03 9.02
CA ALA A 90 9.57 -9.03 10.44
C ALA A 90 10.23 -10.22 11.17
N GLY A 91 10.02 -11.43 10.67
CA GLY A 91 10.65 -12.62 11.26
C GLY A 91 12.17 -12.67 11.09
N SER A 92 12.71 -12.13 9.98
CA SER A 92 14.16 -12.01 9.78
C SER A 92 14.80 -11.06 10.80
N LEU A 93 14.16 -9.92 11.06
CA LEU A 93 14.62 -8.97 12.07
C LEU A 93 14.40 -9.46 13.50
N SER A 94 13.29 -10.16 13.79
CA SER A 94 13.08 -10.80 15.11
C SER A 94 14.18 -11.81 15.43
N GLN A 95 14.62 -12.62 14.45
CA GLN A 95 15.78 -13.51 14.63
C GLN A 95 17.09 -12.75 14.90
N ALA A 96 17.21 -11.55 14.39
CA ALA A 96 18.35 -10.66 14.65
C ALA A 96 18.22 -9.90 15.98
N GLY A 97 17.19 -10.17 16.78
CA GLY A 97 16.97 -9.59 18.11
C GLY A 97 16.26 -8.25 18.11
N TYR A 98 15.42 -7.98 17.10
CA TYR A 98 14.48 -6.87 17.09
C TYR A 98 13.15 -7.27 17.73
N ASN A 99 12.54 -6.39 18.52
CA ASN A 99 11.13 -6.51 18.85
C ASN A 99 10.30 -6.08 17.64
N SER A 100 9.31 -6.89 17.22
CA SER A 100 8.56 -6.63 15.98
C SER A 100 7.07 -6.44 16.22
N ALA A 101 6.47 -5.43 15.56
CA ALA A 101 5.03 -5.18 15.68
C ALA A 101 4.38 -4.72 14.38
N LEU A 102 3.05 -4.98 14.26
CA LEU A 102 2.21 -4.49 13.19
C LEU A 102 0.94 -3.83 13.75
N PHE A 103 0.63 -2.64 13.25
CA PHE A 103 -0.56 -1.87 13.63
C PHE A 103 -1.39 -1.49 12.42
N GLY A 104 -2.71 -1.71 12.48
CA GLY A 104 -3.64 -1.33 11.43
C GLY A 104 -3.95 -2.44 10.43
N LYS A 105 -3.98 -2.13 9.14
CA LYS A 105 -4.35 -3.07 8.08
C LYS A 105 -3.21 -4.04 7.77
N ALA A 106 -3.40 -5.32 8.01
CA ALA A 106 -2.46 -6.39 7.63
C ALA A 106 -2.70 -6.85 6.19
N HIS A 107 -3.85 -7.43 5.91
CA HIS A 107 -4.31 -7.92 4.61
C HIS A 107 -3.33 -8.93 3.94
N PHE A 108 -2.78 -9.85 4.74
CA PHE A 108 -2.01 -11.01 4.27
C PHE A 108 -2.90 -12.22 4.03
N SER A 109 -4.08 -12.24 4.65
CA SER A 109 -5.12 -13.21 4.40
C SER A 109 -6.46 -12.55 4.08
N THR A 110 -7.34 -13.34 3.49
CA THR A 110 -8.61 -12.90 2.93
C THR A 110 -9.63 -12.64 4.04
N TYR A 111 -10.24 -11.47 4.01
CA TYR A 111 -11.28 -11.08 4.94
C TYR A 111 -12.61 -11.79 4.67
N GLN A 112 -13.18 -11.60 3.47
CA GLN A 112 -14.45 -12.21 3.05
C GLN A 112 -14.22 -13.56 2.39
N THR A 113 -14.11 -14.61 3.20
CA THR A 113 -13.88 -15.96 2.74
C THR A 113 -15.17 -16.73 2.52
N PHE A 114 -15.14 -17.73 1.63
CA PHE A 114 -16.29 -18.61 1.37
C PHE A 114 -16.59 -19.51 2.57
N THR A 115 -15.53 -19.95 3.27
CA THR A 115 -15.61 -20.79 4.47
C THR A 115 -14.60 -20.28 5.50
N PRO A 116 -14.73 -20.62 6.80
CA PRO A 116 -13.69 -20.32 7.78
C PRO A 116 -12.34 -20.87 7.34
N THR A 117 -11.29 -20.05 7.44
CA THR A 117 -9.91 -20.43 7.05
C THR A 117 -8.99 -20.68 8.24
N GLY A 118 -9.45 -20.38 9.46
CA GLY A 118 -8.61 -20.41 10.66
C GLY A 118 -7.67 -19.21 10.79
N ARG A 119 -7.71 -18.26 9.86
CA ARG A 119 -6.86 -17.08 9.88
C ARG A 119 -7.45 -15.97 10.75
N PRO A 120 -6.61 -15.16 11.45
CA PRO A 120 -7.12 -14.07 12.28
C PRO A 120 -7.79 -12.96 11.45
N GLU A 121 -7.38 -12.75 10.21
CA GLU A 121 -7.98 -11.75 9.32
C GLU A 121 -9.29 -12.23 8.66
N CYS A 122 -9.59 -13.51 8.69
CA CYS A 122 -10.86 -14.05 8.18
C CYS A 122 -12.00 -13.71 9.13
N VAL A 123 -13.02 -12.96 8.69
CA VAL A 123 -14.15 -12.56 9.55
C VAL A 123 -14.83 -13.77 10.22
N ARG A 124 -14.90 -14.91 9.50
CA ARG A 124 -15.55 -16.13 9.99
C ARG A 124 -14.73 -16.90 11.04
N SER A 125 -13.41 -16.70 11.08
CA SER A 125 -12.48 -17.33 12.01
C SER A 125 -11.99 -16.37 13.10
N SER A 126 -12.20 -15.07 12.96
CA SER A 126 -11.73 -14.05 13.92
C SER A 126 -12.31 -14.25 15.32
N VAL A 127 -13.47 -14.89 15.42
CA VAL A 127 -14.12 -15.24 16.70
C VAL A 127 -13.36 -16.30 17.52
N ASP A 128 -12.48 -17.07 16.88
CA ASP A 128 -11.67 -18.11 17.52
C ASP A 128 -10.44 -17.51 18.25
N TYR A 129 -10.16 -16.21 18.03
CA TYR A 129 -9.08 -15.47 18.67
C TYR A 129 -9.62 -14.72 19.89
N GLY A 130 -9.04 -14.97 21.07
CA GLY A 130 -9.43 -14.33 22.32
C GLY A 130 -9.12 -12.83 22.37
N ASP A 131 -9.68 -12.14 23.39
CA ASP A 131 -9.43 -10.71 23.59
C ASP A 131 -7.99 -10.40 24.02
N ASP A 132 -7.26 -11.43 24.45
CA ASP A 132 -5.85 -11.39 24.88
C ASP A 132 -4.87 -11.84 23.77
N TRP A 133 -5.36 -12.11 22.56
CA TRP A 133 -4.50 -12.47 21.44
C TRP A 133 -3.93 -11.21 20.75
N TYR A 134 -2.61 -11.07 20.78
CA TYR A 134 -1.84 -10.00 20.13
C TYR A 134 -0.71 -10.56 19.27
N GLY A 135 -0.86 -11.75 18.74
CA GLY A 135 0.16 -12.42 17.94
C GLY A 135 0.68 -13.72 18.60
N PRO A 136 1.77 -14.30 18.06
CA PRO A 136 2.49 -13.84 16.87
C PRO A 136 1.67 -14.03 15.58
N TYR A 137 1.96 -13.21 14.53
CA TYR A 137 1.34 -13.34 13.22
C TYR A 137 2.28 -12.85 12.11
N MET A 138 2.48 -13.66 11.07
CA MET A 138 3.30 -13.33 9.88
C MET A 138 4.72 -12.80 10.21
N GLY A 139 5.32 -13.32 11.26
CA GLY A 139 6.67 -12.95 11.72
C GLY A 139 6.71 -11.73 12.65
N PHE A 140 5.59 -11.06 12.88
CA PHE A 140 5.46 -10.05 13.92
C PHE A 140 5.16 -10.70 15.28
N ASP A 141 5.90 -10.28 16.31
CA ASP A 141 5.71 -10.78 17.69
C ASP A 141 4.44 -10.19 18.31
N HIS A 142 4.13 -8.92 17.96
CA HIS A 142 2.94 -8.21 18.44
C HIS A 142 2.13 -7.68 17.25
N VAL A 143 0.81 -7.83 17.31
CA VAL A 143 -0.10 -7.27 16.29
C VAL A 143 -1.32 -6.63 16.94
N GLU A 144 -1.66 -5.42 16.51
CA GLU A 144 -2.97 -4.80 16.74
C GLU A 144 -3.54 -4.38 15.40
N MET A 145 -4.49 -5.16 14.90
CA MET A 145 -4.96 -5.04 13.53
C MET A 145 -6.47 -4.86 13.43
N MET A 146 -6.88 -4.37 12.30
CA MET A 146 -8.24 -4.30 11.82
C MET A 146 -8.42 -5.28 10.65
N LEU A 147 -9.64 -5.80 10.43
CA LEU A 147 -9.86 -6.81 9.41
C LEU A 147 -9.64 -6.24 8.00
N VAL A 148 -10.43 -5.25 7.58
CA VAL A 148 -10.30 -4.64 6.24
C VAL A 148 -9.78 -3.21 6.32
N GLY A 149 -9.96 -2.58 7.47
CA GLY A 149 -9.57 -1.21 7.68
C GLY A 149 -10.60 -0.18 7.23
N HIS A 150 -11.81 -0.59 6.87
CA HIS A 150 -12.87 0.31 6.47
C HIS A 150 -14.08 0.13 7.39
N ASN A 151 -14.58 1.24 7.94
CA ASN A 151 -15.78 1.22 8.78
C ASN A 151 -17.01 0.69 8.04
N TRP A 152 -17.03 0.78 6.73
CA TRP A 152 -18.11 0.27 5.89
C TRP A 152 -18.36 -1.25 6.03
N PHE A 153 -17.32 -2.01 6.35
CA PHE A 153 -17.40 -3.47 6.50
C PHE A 153 -17.32 -3.94 7.95
N LEU A 154 -17.49 -3.03 8.92
CA LEU A 154 -17.49 -3.45 10.32
C LEU A 154 -18.58 -4.50 10.55
N PRO A 155 -18.27 -5.63 11.20
CA PRO A 155 -19.27 -6.56 11.63
C PRO A 155 -20.21 -5.86 12.63
N GLU A 156 -21.51 -6.15 12.52
CA GLU A 156 -22.53 -5.49 13.35
C GLU A 156 -22.27 -5.65 14.86
N LYS A 157 -21.61 -6.74 15.29
CA LYS A 157 -21.32 -6.99 16.71
C LYS A 157 -20.07 -7.85 16.91
N PRO A 158 -19.22 -7.55 17.92
CA PRO A 158 -18.22 -8.48 18.43
C PRO A 158 -18.90 -9.81 18.89
N PRO A 159 -18.22 -10.99 18.84
CA PRO A 159 -16.77 -11.11 18.72
C PRO A 159 -16.23 -11.19 17.29
N ALA A 160 -17.06 -11.11 16.25
CA ALA A 160 -16.52 -11.06 14.88
C ALA A 160 -15.73 -9.77 14.69
N GLY A 161 -14.46 -9.89 14.28
CA GLY A 161 -13.55 -8.77 14.15
C GLY A 161 -12.28 -8.95 14.98
N GLN A 162 -11.35 -8.04 14.78
CA GLN A 162 -10.09 -8.01 15.51
C GLN A 162 -10.01 -6.78 16.44
N HIS A 163 -8.82 -6.32 16.75
CA HIS A 163 -8.59 -5.32 17.80
C HIS A 163 -9.36 -4.02 17.59
N TYR A 164 -9.36 -3.48 16.34
CA TYR A 164 -10.08 -2.26 16.04
C TYR A 164 -11.60 -2.44 16.16
N GLU A 165 -12.16 -3.49 15.56
CA GLU A 165 -13.60 -3.75 15.59
C GLU A 165 -14.09 -3.98 17.02
N ARG A 166 -13.33 -4.72 17.84
CA ARG A 166 -13.64 -4.93 19.25
C ARG A 166 -13.58 -3.62 20.04
N TRP A 167 -12.51 -2.84 19.87
CA TRP A 167 -12.38 -1.52 20.48
C TRP A 167 -13.52 -0.56 20.08
N PHE A 168 -13.92 -0.57 18.81
CA PHE A 168 -14.96 0.29 18.30
C PHE A 168 -16.31 0.06 19.00
N TYR A 169 -16.61 -1.19 19.40
CA TYR A 169 -17.83 -1.59 20.10
C TYR A 169 -17.69 -1.66 21.62
N ALA A 170 -16.49 -1.60 22.21
CA ALA A 170 -16.23 -1.90 23.60
C ALA A 170 -16.99 -1.02 24.61
N ASP A 171 -17.26 0.23 24.24
CA ASP A 171 -17.99 1.19 25.08
C ASP A 171 -19.53 1.11 24.95
N GLY A 172 -20.04 0.18 24.15
CA GLY A 172 -21.46 0.00 23.89
C GLY A 172 -22.09 1.00 22.92
N GLN A 173 -21.29 1.89 22.30
CA GLN A 173 -21.76 2.92 21.36
C GLN A 173 -21.50 2.55 19.89
N GLY A 174 -21.14 1.32 19.57
CA GLY A 174 -20.77 0.90 18.22
C GLY A 174 -21.84 1.18 17.17
N ASP A 175 -23.13 0.95 17.48
CA ASP A 175 -24.24 1.21 16.56
C ASP A 175 -24.41 2.72 16.29
N GLU A 176 -24.21 3.58 17.32
CA GLU A 176 -24.24 5.05 17.17
C GLU A 176 -23.06 5.53 16.31
N LYS A 177 -21.86 4.99 16.55
CA LYS A 177 -20.68 5.28 15.74
C LYS A 177 -20.88 4.90 14.28
N ASN A 178 -21.45 3.72 13.99
CA ASN A 178 -21.78 3.30 12.63
C ASN A 178 -22.82 4.22 11.97
N ALA A 179 -23.84 4.67 12.70
CA ALA A 179 -24.80 5.61 12.18
C ALA A 179 -24.15 6.95 11.81
N LEU A 180 -23.27 7.49 12.68
CA LEU A 180 -22.49 8.70 12.40
C LEU A 180 -21.54 8.52 11.21
N TYR A 181 -20.93 7.36 11.08
CA TYR A 181 -20.06 7.05 9.94
C TYR A 181 -20.81 7.14 8.60
N ALA A 182 -22.02 6.58 8.53
CA ALA A 182 -22.83 6.57 7.31
C ALA A 182 -23.52 7.92 7.02
N GLU A 183 -23.54 8.83 8.00
CA GLU A 183 -24.20 10.13 7.86
C GLU A 183 -23.26 11.14 7.18
N ASN A 184 -23.77 11.79 6.12
CA ASN A 184 -23.04 12.86 5.43
C ASN A 184 -23.04 14.16 6.23
N ALA A 185 -21.86 14.74 6.37
CA ALA A 185 -21.69 16.07 6.97
C ALA A 185 -21.95 17.22 5.97
N THR A 186 -21.84 16.94 4.67
CA THR A 186 -22.00 17.92 3.58
C THR A 186 -22.91 17.38 2.48
N ASP A 187 -23.46 18.27 1.65
CA ASP A 187 -24.18 17.88 0.43
C ASP A 187 -23.22 17.25 -0.56
N THR A 188 -23.59 16.09 -1.12
CA THR A 188 -22.79 15.40 -2.14
C THR A 188 -23.26 15.71 -3.55
N LYS A 189 -22.35 15.54 -4.54
CA LYS A 189 -22.67 15.60 -5.98
C LYS A 189 -23.00 14.21 -6.54
N GLY A 190 -23.15 13.22 -5.67
CA GLY A 190 -23.42 11.83 -6.05
C GLY A 190 -22.21 11.13 -6.65
N ALA A 191 -21.02 11.54 -6.28
CA ALA A 191 -19.79 10.84 -6.63
C ALA A 191 -19.79 9.41 -6.06
N ALA A 192 -19.23 8.47 -6.83
CA ALA A 192 -19.26 7.08 -6.44
C ALA A 192 -18.45 6.84 -5.15
N GLN A 193 -19.05 6.13 -4.19
CA GLN A 193 -18.43 5.73 -2.90
C GLN A 193 -17.79 6.91 -2.17
N THR A 194 -18.42 8.10 -2.21
CA THR A 194 -17.85 9.34 -1.67
C THR A 194 -18.84 10.04 -0.76
N TRP A 195 -18.41 10.37 0.45
CA TRP A 195 -19.15 11.23 1.40
C TRP A 195 -18.21 11.79 2.46
N SER A 196 -18.64 12.85 3.14
CA SER A 196 -17.94 13.38 4.31
C SER A 196 -18.55 12.76 5.56
N SER A 197 -17.80 11.88 6.24
CA SER A 197 -18.31 11.14 7.40
C SER A 197 -18.46 12.05 8.62
N LYS A 198 -19.57 11.92 9.35
CA LYS A 198 -19.75 12.56 10.67
C LYS A 198 -19.11 11.79 11.82
N LEU A 199 -18.45 10.66 11.55
CA LEU A 199 -17.73 9.93 12.60
C LEU A 199 -16.64 10.83 13.20
N PRO A 200 -16.64 11.09 14.52
CA PRO A 200 -15.56 11.82 15.15
C PRO A 200 -14.19 11.22 14.86
N VAL A 201 -13.22 12.06 14.52
CA VAL A 201 -11.86 11.63 14.16
C VAL A 201 -11.19 10.76 15.24
N ALA A 202 -11.58 10.92 16.51
CA ALA A 202 -11.07 10.10 17.62
C ALA A 202 -11.48 8.62 17.51
N TRP A 203 -12.54 8.31 16.78
CA TRP A 203 -13.01 6.93 16.54
C TRP A 203 -12.60 6.39 15.17
N HIS A 204 -11.95 7.23 14.36
CA HIS A 204 -11.52 6.86 13.02
C HIS A 204 -10.39 5.82 13.07
N ASN A 205 -10.41 4.87 12.14
CA ASN A 205 -9.46 3.77 12.04
C ASN A 205 -7.99 4.23 11.96
N SER A 206 -7.68 5.27 11.17
CA SER A 206 -6.31 5.82 11.08
C SER A 206 -5.86 6.48 12.38
N THR A 207 -6.77 7.14 13.13
CA THR A 207 -6.43 7.67 14.46
C THR A 207 -6.16 6.57 15.46
N TRP A 208 -6.98 5.51 15.46
CA TRP A 208 -6.78 4.34 16.30
C TRP A 208 -5.43 3.66 15.99
N THR A 209 -5.10 3.45 14.73
CA THR A 209 -3.82 2.86 14.29
C THR A 209 -2.63 3.62 14.87
N ALA A 210 -2.63 4.95 14.72
CA ALA A 210 -1.57 5.79 15.27
C ALA A 210 -1.50 5.72 16.81
N ASN A 211 -2.66 5.72 17.49
CA ASN A 211 -2.70 5.63 18.95
C ASN A 211 -2.07 4.33 19.46
N GLN A 212 -2.38 3.18 18.85
CA GLN A 212 -1.83 1.90 19.26
C GLN A 212 -0.32 1.83 18.97
N ALA A 213 0.11 2.32 17.81
CA ALA A 213 1.53 2.38 17.47
C ALA A 213 2.33 3.27 18.43
N ILE A 214 1.83 4.46 18.76
CA ILE A 214 2.49 5.38 19.70
C ILE A 214 2.61 4.72 21.08
N LYS A 215 1.52 4.14 21.60
CA LYS A 215 1.53 3.44 22.89
C LYS A 215 2.61 2.34 22.93
N TRP A 216 2.68 1.52 21.88
CA TRP A 216 3.69 0.46 21.81
C TRP A 216 5.11 1.03 21.71
N ILE A 217 5.34 2.12 20.97
CA ILE A 217 6.63 2.81 20.87
C ILE A 217 7.05 3.35 22.27
N GLU A 218 6.12 3.89 23.05
CA GLU A 218 6.35 4.31 24.44
C GLU A 218 6.80 3.13 25.32
N GLU A 219 6.15 1.97 25.19
CA GLU A 219 6.53 0.74 25.89
C GLU A 219 7.93 0.26 25.48
N GLN A 220 8.28 0.30 24.18
CA GLN A 220 9.62 -0.03 23.70
C GLN A 220 10.68 0.95 24.22
N SER A 221 10.37 2.24 24.28
CA SER A 221 11.26 3.25 24.85
C SER A 221 11.57 2.96 26.32
N ALA A 222 10.54 2.62 27.11
CA ALA A 222 10.71 2.26 28.53
C ALA A 222 11.56 0.98 28.71
N GLN A 223 11.36 -0.04 27.87
CA GLN A 223 12.17 -1.26 27.88
C GLN A 223 13.64 -0.98 27.50
N GLN A 224 13.88 -0.17 26.47
CA GLN A 224 15.23 0.23 26.07
C GLN A 224 15.95 1.01 27.18
N GLN A 225 15.26 1.91 27.88
CA GLN A 225 15.80 2.64 29.00
C GLN A 225 16.14 1.70 30.17
N GLN A 226 15.25 0.79 30.50
CA GLN A 226 15.47 -0.20 31.57
C GLN A 226 16.71 -1.09 31.30
N ALA A 227 16.86 -1.58 30.05
CA ALA A 227 18.04 -2.36 29.66
C ALA A 227 19.32 -1.53 29.77
N SER A 228 19.29 -0.27 29.32
CA SER A 228 20.42 0.64 29.42
C SER A 228 20.83 0.90 30.87
N ASP A 229 19.86 1.12 31.77
CA ASP A 229 20.08 1.32 33.20
C ASP A 229 20.66 0.05 33.90
N ALA A 230 20.32 -1.13 33.36
CA ALA A 230 20.89 -2.41 33.81
C ALA A 230 22.29 -2.69 33.22
N GLY A 231 22.77 -1.84 32.29
CA GLY A 231 24.04 -2.06 31.57
C GLY A 231 23.97 -3.12 30.49
N GLU A 232 22.76 -3.43 30.03
CA GLU A 232 22.46 -4.35 28.93
C GLU A 232 22.37 -3.59 27.62
N ASP A 233 22.58 -4.27 26.49
CA ASP A 233 22.39 -3.68 25.15
C ASP A 233 20.89 -3.66 24.82
N PRO A 234 20.27 -2.47 24.63
CA PRO A 234 18.84 -2.38 24.37
C PRO A 234 18.47 -3.03 23.04
N ALA A 235 17.46 -3.88 23.02
CA ALA A 235 16.91 -4.44 21.81
C ALA A 235 16.29 -3.32 20.95
N PRO A 236 16.67 -3.18 19.66
CA PRO A 236 15.96 -2.29 18.74
C PRO A 236 14.59 -2.86 18.38
N PHE A 237 13.75 -2.04 17.76
CA PHE A 237 12.45 -2.49 17.28
C PHE A 237 12.26 -2.25 15.78
N VAL A 238 11.39 -3.08 15.18
CA VAL A 238 10.83 -2.86 13.85
C VAL A 238 9.31 -2.84 13.95
N THR A 239 8.68 -1.85 13.34
CA THR A 239 7.20 -1.80 13.30
C THR A 239 6.69 -1.43 11.92
N TRP A 240 5.59 -2.08 11.51
CA TRP A 240 4.81 -1.70 10.35
C TRP A 240 3.51 -1.01 10.81
N ILE A 241 3.42 0.30 10.58
CA ILE A 241 2.23 1.11 10.86
C ILE A 241 1.48 1.26 9.55
N SER A 242 0.35 0.59 9.41
CA SER A 242 -0.35 0.40 8.15
C SER A 242 -1.71 1.08 8.18
N PHE A 243 -1.77 2.31 7.67
CA PHE A 243 -3.02 3.06 7.56
C PHE A 243 -3.90 2.50 6.44
N PRO A 244 -5.23 2.36 6.67
CA PRO A 244 -6.18 1.94 5.64
C PRO A 244 -6.51 3.06 4.65
N ASP A 245 -6.38 4.34 5.06
CA ASP A 245 -6.59 5.49 4.18
C ASP A 245 -5.39 5.69 3.23
N PRO A 246 -5.64 6.28 2.04
CA PRO A 246 -6.89 6.80 1.49
C PRO A 246 -7.70 5.80 0.64
N HIS A 247 -7.65 4.50 0.91
CA HIS A 247 -8.47 3.52 0.17
C HIS A 247 -9.95 3.88 0.22
N HIS A 248 -10.67 3.68 -0.89
CA HIS A 248 -12.12 3.88 -0.94
C HIS A 248 -12.87 3.01 0.11
N PRO A 249 -14.02 3.44 0.62
CA PRO A 249 -14.77 4.66 0.25
C PRO A 249 -14.01 5.94 0.58
N PHE A 250 -14.24 6.98 -0.22
CA PHE A 250 -13.65 8.31 -0.02
C PHE A 250 -14.49 9.06 1.03
N ASP A 251 -14.21 8.82 2.29
CA ASP A 251 -15.09 9.09 3.42
C ASP A 251 -14.43 9.91 4.54
N ALA A 252 -13.52 10.80 4.16
CA ALA A 252 -12.79 11.62 5.12
C ALA A 252 -13.72 12.20 6.21
N PRO A 253 -13.35 12.12 7.50
CA PRO A 253 -14.13 12.73 8.58
C PRO A 253 -13.89 14.24 8.66
N GLU A 254 -14.78 14.97 9.32
CA GLU A 254 -14.50 16.37 9.65
C GLU A 254 -13.38 16.51 10.69
N PRO A 255 -12.51 17.53 10.61
CA PRO A 255 -12.52 18.65 9.64
C PRO A 255 -11.80 18.32 8.31
N TRP A 256 -11.27 17.11 8.14
CA TRP A 256 -10.42 16.71 7.02
C TRP A 256 -11.16 16.73 5.67
N ALA A 257 -12.43 16.34 5.65
CA ALA A 257 -13.28 16.39 4.47
C ALA A 257 -13.46 17.81 3.89
N GLN A 258 -13.31 18.84 4.72
CA GLN A 258 -13.46 20.25 4.32
C GLN A 258 -12.11 20.97 4.14
N LEU A 259 -10.99 20.26 4.31
CA LEU A 259 -9.66 20.85 4.24
C LEU A 259 -9.29 21.30 2.81
N HIS A 260 -9.84 20.63 1.81
CA HIS A 260 -9.60 20.88 0.39
C HIS A 260 -10.93 21.21 -0.30
N ASP A 261 -11.00 22.41 -0.92
CA ASP A 261 -12.18 22.80 -1.70
C ASP A 261 -12.21 22.00 -3.01
N PRO A 262 -13.29 21.28 -3.33
CA PRO A 262 -13.42 20.58 -4.61
C PRO A 262 -13.18 21.47 -5.84
N ALA A 263 -13.43 22.77 -5.76
CA ALA A 263 -13.17 23.70 -6.86
C ALA A 263 -11.67 23.90 -7.14
N ASP A 264 -10.82 23.71 -6.11
CA ASP A 264 -9.39 24.02 -6.18
C ASP A 264 -8.48 22.79 -6.38
N VAL A 265 -9.04 21.56 -6.40
CA VAL A 265 -8.22 20.34 -6.55
C VAL A 265 -7.68 20.16 -7.97
N ASP A 266 -6.64 19.34 -8.10
CA ASP A 266 -5.94 19.05 -9.36
C ASP A 266 -6.75 18.05 -10.21
N LEU A 267 -7.68 18.54 -11.01
CA LEU A 267 -8.47 17.72 -11.92
C LEU A 267 -7.61 17.29 -13.12
N PRO A 268 -7.45 15.98 -13.41
CA PRO A 268 -6.64 15.51 -14.53
C PRO A 268 -7.12 16.07 -15.88
N GLU A 269 -6.19 16.50 -16.75
CA GLU A 269 -6.53 17.00 -18.08
C GLU A 269 -7.05 15.87 -18.99
N HIS A 270 -6.48 14.68 -18.89
CA HIS A 270 -6.79 13.47 -19.66
C HIS A 270 -7.79 12.55 -18.97
N ARG A 271 -8.84 13.09 -18.39
CA ARG A 271 -9.88 12.38 -17.63
C ARG A 271 -11.02 11.79 -18.45
N THR A 272 -10.87 11.75 -19.77
CA THR A 272 -11.86 11.13 -20.65
C THR A 272 -11.46 9.69 -20.95
N ARG A 273 -12.40 8.77 -20.79
CA ARG A 273 -12.18 7.36 -21.10
C ARG A 273 -12.08 7.15 -22.61
N SER A 274 -10.98 6.54 -23.05
CA SER A 274 -10.77 6.15 -24.44
C SER A 274 -10.03 4.82 -24.51
N PHE A 275 -10.45 3.94 -25.41
CA PHE A 275 -9.81 2.66 -25.68
C PHE A 275 -9.09 2.64 -27.03
N GLU A 276 -9.09 3.75 -27.76
CA GLU A 276 -8.39 3.86 -29.05
C GLU A 276 -6.88 3.69 -28.85
N GLY A 277 -6.27 2.78 -29.62
CA GLY A 277 -4.85 2.45 -29.51
C GLY A 277 -4.45 1.70 -28.22
N ARG A 278 -5.42 1.31 -27.40
CA ARG A 278 -5.17 0.58 -26.16
C ARG A 278 -5.24 -0.93 -26.37
N PRO A 279 -4.59 -1.74 -25.51
CA PRO A 279 -4.75 -3.18 -25.52
C PRO A 279 -6.21 -3.59 -25.32
N TRP A 280 -6.60 -4.72 -25.91
CA TRP A 280 -7.97 -5.24 -25.90
C TRP A 280 -8.59 -5.35 -24.49
N TRP A 281 -7.78 -5.63 -23.48
CA TRP A 281 -8.27 -5.82 -22.11
C TRP A 281 -8.76 -4.54 -21.43
N HIS A 282 -8.33 -3.34 -21.88
CA HIS A 282 -8.77 -2.06 -21.28
C HIS A 282 -10.30 -1.92 -21.34
N GLU A 283 -10.91 -2.26 -22.48
CA GLU A 283 -12.35 -2.25 -22.64
C GLU A 283 -13.00 -3.49 -21.99
N GLN A 284 -12.44 -4.66 -22.22
CA GLN A 284 -13.03 -5.94 -21.78
C GLN A 284 -13.18 -6.03 -20.26
N VAL A 285 -12.21 -5.58 -19.48
CA VAL A 285 -12.30 -5.63 -18.01
C VAL A 285 -13.40 -4.74 -17.42
N LEU A 286 -13.87 -3.75 -18.17
CA LEU A 286 -14.96 -2.87 -17.76
C LEU A 286 -16.34 -3.38 -18.24
N THR A 287 -16.38 -4.22 -19.25
CA THR A 287 -17.62 -4.66 -19.91
C THR A 287 -17.94 -6.15 -19.69
N ALA A 288 -16.93 -7.03 -19.60
CA ALA A 288 -17.14 -8.46 -19.41
C ALA A 288 -17.74 -8.77 -18.03
N GLU A 289 -18.55 -9.83 -17.96
CA GLU A 289 -19.20 -10.27 -16.72
C GLU A 289 -18.20 -10.99 -15.80
N PRO A 290 -18.02 -10.58 -14.52
CA PRO A 290 -17.26 -11.35 -13.54
C PRO A 290 -17.82 -12.76 -13.40
N THR A 291 -16.96 -13.74 -13.18
CA THR A 291 -17.39 -15.14 -12.98
C THR A 291 -17.51 -15.50 -11.49
N GLY A 292 -18.04 -16.69 -11.18
CA GLY A 292 -18.16 -17.17 -9.81
C GLY A 292 -19.59 -17.13 -9.27
N SER A 293 -19.76 -17.00 -7.94
CA SER A 293 -21.07 -16.95 -7.31
C SER A 293 -21.83 -15.67 -7.69
N LYS A 294 -23.17 -15.72 -7.59
CA LYS A 294 -24.02 -14.53 -7.78
C LYS A 294 -23.60 -13.37 -6.87
N GLU A 295 -23.29 -13.68 -5.62
CA GLU A 295 -22.82 -12.70 -4.64
C GLU A 295 -21.48 -12.03 -5.09
N ASN A 296 -20.53 -12.83 -5.59
CA ASN A 296 -19.29 -12.28 -6.16
C ASN A 296 -19.56 -11.33 -7.32
N VAL A 297 -20.40 -11.75 -8.28
CA VAL A 297 -20.74 -10.94 -9.45
C VAL A 297 -21.38 -9.61 -9.03
N GLU A 298 -22.33 -9.63 -8.11
CA GLU A 298 -23.02 -8.43 -7.60
C GLU A 298 -22.04 -7.51 -6.88
N THR A 299 -21.20 -8.05 -5.99
CA THR A 299 -20.18 -7.29 -5.26
C THR A 299 -19.17 -6.63 -6.20
N ARG A 300 -18.64 -7.40 -7.18
CA ARG A 300 -17.67 -6.85 -8.14
C ARG A 300 -18.26 -5.75 -9.01
N LYS A 301 -19.52 -5.87 -9.44
CA LYS A 301 -20.21 -4.82 -10.19
C LYS A 301 -20.46 -3.58 -9.35
N ALA A 302 -20.82 -3.73 -8.09
CA ALA A 302 -21.13 -2.62 -7.21
C ALA A 302 -19.88 -1.84 -6.76
N TYR A 303 -18.76 -2.53 -6.51
CA TYR A 303 -17.62 -1.94 -5.81
C TYR A 303 -16.31 -1.86 -6.60
N SER A 304 -16.16 -2.64 -7.69
CA SER A 304 -14.92 -2.65 -8.48
C SER A 304 -15.03 -1.94 -9.83
N ARG A 305 -16.24 -1.54 -10.25
CA ARG A 305 -16.51 -0.92 -11.55
C ARG A 305 -17.25 0.39 -11.37
N ILE A 306 -16.48 1.47 -11.32
CA ILE A 306 -17.06 2.80 -11.25
C ILE A 306 -17.32 3.31 -12.68
N ALA A 307 -18.55 3.78 -12.93
CA ALA A 307 -18.90 4.50 -14.16
C ALA A 307 -18.07 5.78 -14.29
N GLU A 308 -17.95 6.29 -15.51
CA GLU A 308 -17.34 7.61 -15.70
C GLU A 308 -18.02 8.65 -14.81
N GLN A 309 -17.21 9.42 -14.12
CA GLN A 309 -17.65 10.48 -13.23
C GLN A 309 -17.67 11.82 -13.96
N THR A 310 -18.58 12.69 -13.62
CA THR A 310 -18.54 14.08 -14.08
C THR A 310 -17.36 14.82 -13.45
N ASP A 311 -16.98 15.96 -14.02
CA ASP A 311 -15.93 16.81 -13.44
C ASP A 311 -16.22 17.19 -11.98
N GLU A 312 -17.49 17.46 -11.64
CA GLU A 312 -17.90 17.80 -10.28
C GLU A 312 -17.76 16.61 -9.32
N GLN A 313 -18.12 15.40 -9.77
CA GLN A 313 -17.97 14.16 -9.01
C GLN A 313 -16.50 13.79 -8.82
N LEU A 314 -15.66 13.92 -9.87
CA LEU A 314 -14.21 13.69 -9.75
C LEU A 314 -13.56 14.66 -8.76
N ARG A 315 -13.96 15.94 -8.77
CA ARG A 315 -13.49 16.93 -7.81
C ARG A 315 -13.85 16.54 -6.38
N GLU A 316 -15.06 16.03 -6.17
CA GLU A 316 -15.52 15.54 -4.86
C GLU A 316 -14.68 14.34 -4.39
N ILE A 317 -14.43 13.35 -5.27
CA ILE A 317 -13.55 12.20 -4.99
C ILE A 317 -12.15 12.67 -4.63
N ILE A 318 -11.54 13.53 -5.44
CA ILE A 318 -10.17 14.01 -5.23
C ILE A 318 -10.06 14.79 -3.91
N ALA A 319 -11.01 15.68 -3.61
CA ALA A 319 -11.01 16.46 -2.38
C ALA A 319 -11.10 15.58 -1.12
N ASN A 320 -11.96 14.55 -1.15
CA ASN A 320 -12.07 13.58 -0.05
C ASN A 320 -10.81 12.70 0.07
N THR A 321 -10.24 12.24 -1.05
CA THR A 321 -8.96 11.52 -1.07
C THR A 321 -7.85 12.38 -0.44
N TYR A 322 -7.78 13.65 -0.80
CA TYR A 322 -6.83 14.60 -0.19
C TYR A 322 -7.10 14.78 1.31
N GLY A 323 -8.36 14.79 1.72
CA GLY A 323 -8.74 14.82 3.13
C GLY A 323 -8.25 13.59 3.90
N GLN A 324 -8.45 12.40 3.37
CA GLN A 324 -7.96 11.15 3.97
C GLN A 324 -6.42 11.12 4.05
N ILE A 325 -5.71 11.52 2.99
CA ILE A 325 -4.24 11.62 3.01
C ILE A 325 -3.77 12.65 4.03
N ALA A 326 -4.44 13.80 4.14
CA ALA A 326 -4.11 14.83 5.14
C ALA A 326 -4.36 14.33 6.58
N LEU A 327 -5.35 13.46 6.80
CA LEU A 327 -5.55 12.77 8.09
C LEU A 327 -4.37 11.81 8.38
N VAL A 328 -3.93 11.02 7.40
CA VAL A 328 -2.74 10.17 7.54
C VAL A 328 -1.50 11.01 7.83
N ASP A 329 -1.29 12.10 7.10
CA ASP A 329 -0.20 13.05 7.33
C ASP A 329 -0.18 13.58 8.77
N HIS A 330 -1.36 13.95 9.31
CA HIS A 330 -1.49 14.36 10.70
C HIS A 330 -1.10 13.24 11.67
N GLN A 331 -1.50 11.99 11.41
CA GLN A 331 -1.13 10.87 12.26
C GLN A 331 0.39 10.58 12.20
N VAL A 332 0.99 10.69 11.02
CA VAL A 332 2.45 10.63 10.87
C VAL A 332 3.13 11.72 11.70
N GLY A 333 2.61 12.95 11.67
CA GLY A 333 3.10 14.05 12.52
C GLY A 333 3.08 13.70 14.01
N ARG A 334 2.01 13.07 14.51
CA ARG A 334 1.90 12.62 15.91
C ARG A 334 2.95 11.57 16.26
N ILE A 335 3.19 10.60 15.37
CA ILE A 335 4.23 9.57 15.56
C ILE A 335 5.62 10.21 15.61
N LEU A 336 5.91 11.17 14.73
CA LEU A 336 7.19 11.89 14.73
C LEU A 336 7.41 12.67 16.03
N ILE A 337 6.38 13.35 16.54
CA ILE A 337 6.43 14.07 17.83
C ILE A 337 6.70 13.09 18.98
N ALA A 338 6.01 11.95 19.02
CA ALA A 338 6.24 10.94 20.06
C ALA A 338 7.70 10.43 20.04
N LEU A 339 8.26 10.16 18.85
CA LEU A 339 9.67 9.77 18.72
C LEU A 339 10.65 10.86 19.19
N GLU A 340 10.35 12.13 18.92
CA GLU A 340 11.14 13.28 19.38
C GLU A 340 11.08 13.41 20.91
N GLU A 341 9.89 13.34 21.52
CA GLU A 341 9.68 13.43 22.98
C GLU A 341 10.32 12.27 23.75
N LEU A 342 10.34 11.07 23.16
CA LEU A 342 10.96 9.88 23.74
C LEU A 342 12.49 9.81 23.49
N GLY A 343 13.07 10.74 22.76
CA GLY A 343 14.49 10.73 22.41
C GLY A 343 14.91 9.59 21.47
N LEU A 344 13.95 8.98 20.77
CA LEU A 344 14.20 7.87 19.84
C LEU A 344 14.51 8.33 18.41
N ARG A 345 14.15 9.58 18.06
CA ARG A 345 14.18 10.09 16.68
C ARG A 345 15.52 9.93 15.98
N GLU A 346 16.61 10.25 16.68
CA GLU A 346 17.99 10.24 16.15
C GLU A 346 18.50 8.82 15.81
N ASN A 347 17.90 7.76 16.40
CA ASN A 347 18.24 6.37 16.15
C ASN A 347 17.10 5.59 15.49
N THR A 348 16.21 6.27 14.77
CA THR A 348 15.06 5.63 14.11
C THR A 348 15.06 5.95 12.62
N ILE A 349 15.10 4.92 11.79
CA ILE A 349 14.89 5.01 10.33
C ILE A 349 13.40 4.87 10.07
N ILE A 350 12.86 5.78 9.28
CA ILE A 350 11.45 5.80 8.87
C ILE A 350 11.40 5.65 7.36
N CYS A 351 10.60 4.69 6.88
CA CYS A 351 10.21 4.57 5.49
C CYS A 351 8.70 4.80 5.38
N TYR A 352 8.29 5.80 4.59
CA TYR A 352 6.88 6.02 4.23
C TYR A 352 6.65 5.61 2.79
N THR A 353 5.60 4.80 2.54
CA THR A 353 5.21 4.38 1.19
C THR A 353 3.72 4.04 1.11
N SER A 354 3.27 3.48 -0.02
CA SER A 354 1.93 2.91 -0.22
C SER A 354 2.06 1.51 -0.82
N ASP A 355 1.03 0.67 -0.64
CA ASP A 355 0.98 -0.64 -1.28
C ASP A 355 0.69 -0.55 -2.78
N HIS A 356 -0.15 0.38 -3.23
CA HIS A 356 -0.40 0.75 -4.64
C HIS A 356 -1.03 2.14 -4.71
N GLY A 357 -1.18 2.68 -5.93
CA GLY A 357 -1.86 3.95 -6.18
C GLY A 357 -3.35 3.82 -6.48
N ASP A 358 -3.91 4.87 -7.08
CA ASP A 358 -5.27 5.00 -7.60
C ASP A 358 -5.22 5.75 -8.95
N TRP A 359 -6.09 5.44 -9.88
CA TRP A 359 -6.20 6.24 -11.10
C TRP A 359 -6.67 7.67 -10.83
N LEU A 360 -7.55 7.85 -9.87
CA LEU A 360 -8.02 9.15 -9.36
C LEU A 360 -8.42 10.13 -10.47
N GLY A 361 -9.10 9.63 -11.49
CA GLY A 361 -9.58 10.39 -12.63
C GLY A 361 -8.73 10.28 -13.91
N ASP A 362 -7.49 9.79 -13.83
CA ASP A 362 -6.66 9.57 -15.01
C ASP A 362 -7.37 8.64 -15.98
N HIS A 363 -7.39 8.99 -17.27
CA HIS A 363 -8.07 8.26 -18.35
C HIS A 363 -9.55 7.97 -18.10
N GLY A 364 -10.24 8.79 -17.27
CA GLY A 364 -11.64 8.60 -16.89
C GLY A 364 -11.86 7.41 -15.96
N LEU A 365 -10.82 6.98 -15.23
CA LEU A 365 -10.83 5.83 -14.34
C LEU A 365 -10.71 6.27 -12.88
N VAL A 366 -11.27 5.47 -11.97
CA VAL A 366 -11.16 5.64 -10.52
C VAL A 366 -10.91 4.28 -9.89
N LEU A 367 -10.25 4.23 -8.74
CA LEU A 367 -9.81 3.02 -8.05
C LEU A 367 -8.62 2.34 -8.73
N LYS A 368 -8.69 1.04 -8.95
CA LYS A 368 -7.62 0.16 -9.43
C LYS A 368 -8.11 -0.92 -10.38
N GLY A 369 -7.22 -1.39 -11.21
CA GLY A 369 -7.51 -2.45 -12.18
C GLY A 369 -6.31 -2.70 -13.12
N PRO A 370 -6.50 -3.47 -14.20
CA PRO A 370 -5.40 -3.94 -15.04
C PRO A 370 -4.92 -2.94 -16.09
N MET A 371 -5.18 -1.65 -15.91
CA MET A 371 -4.58 -0.59 -16.68
C MET A 371 -3.48 0.05 -15.83
N HIS A 372 -2.22 -0.34 -16.07
CA HIS A 372 -1.08 -0.03 -15.21
C HIS A 372 -0.50 1.37 -15.47
N PHE A 373 -1.37 2.40 -15.47
CA PHE A 373 -0.95 3.79 -15.58
C PHE A 373 -0.15 4.25 -14.35
N GLU A 374 0.72 5.26 -14.52
CA GLU A 374 1.61 5.77 -13.46
C GLU A 374 0.85 6.14 -12.17
N GLY A 375 -0.37 6.66 -12.26
CA GLY A 375 -1.19 6.98 -11.09
C GLY A 375 -1.50 5.77 -10.20
N LEU A 376 -1.64 4.58 -10.79
CA LEU A 376 -1.87 3.34 -10.08
C LEU A 376 -0.57 2.63 -9.68
N LEU A 377 0.45 2.70 -10.55
CA LEU A 377 1.70 1.96 -10.42
C LEU A 377 2.69 2.65 -9.49
N ARG A 378 2.87 3.98 -9.63
CA ARG A 378 3.82 4.76 -8.86
C ARG A 378 3.27 5.09 -7.47
N VAL A 379 4.09 4.82 -6.45
CA VAL A 379 3.77 5.05 -5.04
C VAL A 379 4.77 6.02 -4.41
N PRO A 380 4.40 6.77 -3.34
CA PRO A 380 5.37 7.56 -2.62
C PRO A 380 6.41 6.65 -1.98
N MET A 381 7.67 7.10 -1.91
CA MET A 381 8.69 6.45 -1.08
C MET A 381 9.60 7.52 -0.50
N ILE A 382 9.56 7.66 0.82
CA ILE A 382 10.32 8.64 1.58
C ILE A 382 11.12 7.91 2.66
N TRP A 383 12.44 8.12 2.68
CA TRP A 383 13.34 7.59 3.69
C TRP A 383 13.88 8.73 4.55
N ASN A 384 13.87 8.54 5.88
CA ASN A 384 14.37 9.55 6.81
C ASN A 384 14.93 8.89 8.06
N GLY A 385 16.09 9.33 8.54
CA GLY A 385 16.72 8.77 9.74
C GLY A 385 18.24 8.89 9.70
N PRO A 386 18.95 8.20 10.61
CA PRO A 386 20.40 8.22 10.64
C PRO A 386 20.99 7.69 9.32
N ASN A 387 22.00 8.38 8.82
CA ASN A 387 22.71 8.09 7.55
C ASN A 387 21.83 8.19 6.28
N ILE A 388 20.67 8.83 6.37
CA ILE A 388 19.84 9.17 5.20
C ILE A 388 20.08 10.66 4.88
N GLU A 389 20.43 10.95 3.62
CA GLU A 389 20.75 12.32 3.19
C GLU A 389 19.48 13.18 3.13
N ALA A 390 19.58 14.40 3.68
CA ALA A 390 18.47 15.34 3.74
C ALA A 390 18.30 16.09 2.40
N GLY A 391 17.05 16.20 1.93
CA GLY A 391 16.68 16.95 0.74
C GLY A 391 17.07 16.28 -0.59
N GLN A 392 17.49 15.02 -0.55
CA GLN A 392 17.83 14.27 -1.76
C GLN A 392 16.56 13.79 -2.48
N VAL A 393 16.59 13.86 -3.82
CA VAL A 393 15.56 13.31 -4.70
C VAL A 393 16.21 12.32 -5.65
N ILE A 394 15.71 11.08 -5.64
CA ILE A 394 16.21 9.96 -6.46
C ILE A 394 15.11 9.54 -7.42
N ASP A 395 15.40 9.47 -8.71
CA ASP A 395 14.45 9.08 -9.77
C ASP A 395 14.72 7.68 -10.35
N GLU A 396 15.60 6.91 -9.71
CA GLU A 396 15.88 5.52 -10.07
C GLU A 396 14.61 4.65 -10.00
N PRO A 397 14.43 3.70 -10.94
CA PRO A 397 13.30 2.78 -10.92
C PRO A 397 13.48 1.73 -9.82
N VAL A 398 12.91 2.02 -8.66
CA VAL A 398 12.91 1.13 -7.48
C VAL A 398 11.51 0.58 -7.21
N SER A 399 11.39 -0.39 -6.32
CA SER A 399 10.14 -1.07 -6.03
C SER A 399 9.87 -1.18 -4.53
N THR A 400 8.60 -1.25 -4.15
CA THR A 400 8.21 -1.68 -2.79
C THR A 400 8.70 -3.09 -2.45
N LEU A 401 9.05 -3.89 -3.46
CA LEU A 401 9.69 -5.19 -3.33
C LEU A 401 11.05 -5.12 -2.62
N ASP A 402 11.76 -3.99 -2.76
CA ASP A 402 13.12 -3.77 -2.25
C ASP A 402 13.18 -3.57 -0.73
N LEU A 403 12.02 -3.35 -0.09
CA LEU A 403 11.94 -2.99 1.33
C LEU A 403 12.48 -4.08 2.26
N THR A 404 12.15 -5.36 2.01
CA THR A 404 12.63 -6.47 2.85
C THR A 404 14.16 -6.57 2.83
N ALA A 405 14.78 -6.55 1.66
CA ALA A 405 16.24 -6.59 1.54
C ALA A 405 16.90 -5.37 2.20
N THR A 406 16.28 -4.20 2.04
CA THR A 406 16.77 -2.95 2.64
C THR A 406 16.71 -2.98 4.17
N PHE A 407 15.59 -3.42 4.75
CA PHE A 407 15.45 -3.52 6.21
C PHE A 407 16.40 -4.56 6.80
N CYS A 408 16.60 -5.69 6.13
CA CYS A 408 17.58 -6.69 6.56
C CYS A 408 19.01 -6.12 6.57
N GLU A 409 19.43 -5.41 5.51
CA GLU A 409 20.75 -4.79 5.46
C GLU A 409 20.93 -3.72 6.55
N LEU A 410 19.95 -2.82 6.71
CA LEU A 410 19.98 -1.76 7.74
C LEU A 410 20.01 -2.33 9.17
N ALA A 411 19.39 -3.48 9.39
CA ALA A 411 19.38 -4.18 10.68
C ALA A 411 20.60 -5.06 10.91
N GLY A 412 21.40 -5.33 9.88
CA GLY A 412 22.44 -6.37 9.91
C GLY A 412 21.85 -7.78 10.07
N ALA A 413 20.67 -8.02 9.52
CA ALA A 413 19.96 -9.29 9.56
C ALA A 413 20.09 -10.03 8.21
N GLU A 414 20.06 -11.36 8.27
CA GLU A 414 20.03 -12.19 7.05
C GLU A 414 18.56 -12.45 6.64
N PRO A 415 18.16 -12.20 5.39
CA PRO A 415 16.84 -12.58 4.90
C PRO A 415 16.62 -14.10 5.00
N GLN A 416 15.45 -14.52 5.49
CA GLN A 416 15.11 -15.95 5.59
C GLN A 416 14.53 -16.53 4.29
N LEU A 417 14.21 -15.69 3.32
CA LEU A 417 13.69 -16.06 2.00
C LEU A 417 14.64 -15.54 0.92
N ASP A 418 14.70 -16.26 -0.21
CA ASP A 418 15.35 -15.75 -1.42
C ASP A 418 14.62 -14.47 -1.87
N GLN A 419 15.38 -13.39 -2.05
CA GLN A 419 14.85 -12.07 -2.35
C GLN A 419 14.85 -11.81 -3.86
N HIS A 420 13.75 -11.23 -4.38
CA HIS A 420 13.74 -10.61 -5.71
C HIS A 420 14.03 -9.11 -5.62
N GLY A 421 13.59 -8.48 -4.52
CA GLY A 421 13.97 -7.12 -4.18
C GLY A 421 15.46 -7.01 -3.87
N GLN A 422 16.03 -5.87 -4.14
CA GLN A 422 17.42 -5.54 -3.87
C GLN A 422 17.50 -4.41 -2.86
N SER A 423 18.46 -4.45 -1.94
CA SER A 423 18.61 -3.37 -0.97
C SER A 423 18.78 -2.00 -1.64
N LEU A 424 18.09 -1.01 -1.08
CA LEU A 424 18.16 0.38 -1.51
C LEU A 424 19.30 1.17 -0.84
N VAL A 425 20.05 0.56 0.07
CA VAL A 425 21.14 1.26 0.80
C VAL A 425 22.15 1.83 -0.17
N GLY A 426 22.56 1.09 -1.19
CA GLY A 426 23.48 1.58 -2.21
C GLY A 426 22.89 2.71 -3.05
N VAL A 427 21.60 2.66 -3.38
CA VAL A 427 20.88 3.71 -4.13
C VAL A 427 20.74 4.97 -3.26
N LEU A 428 20.40 4.84 -1.98
CA LEU A 428 20.31 5.94 -1.02
C LEU A 428 21.65 6.66 -0.82
N ASN A 429 22.75 5.90 -0.89
CA ASN A 429 24.11 6.43 -0.74
C ASN A 429 24.75 6.88 -2.08
N GLY A 430 24.03 6.76 -3.21
CA GLY A 430 24.53 7.12 -4.54
C GLY A 430 25.64 6.20 -5.08
N THR A 431 25.79 4.99 -4.54
CA THR A 431 26.78 3.99 -5.00
C THR A 431 26.22 2.99 -6.00
N ASP A 432 24.91 2.83 -6.04
CA ASP A 432 24.21 1.93 -6.94
C ASP A 432 23.17 2.67 -7.80
N THR A 433 22.87 2.09 -8.96
CA THR A 433 21.78 2.49 -9.86
C THR A 433 20.86 1.32 -10.14
N ARG A 434 19.67 1.60 -10.67
CA ARG A 434 18.71 0.59 -11.10
C ARG A 434 18.31 0.81 -12.56
N ASP A 435 18.32 -0.25 -13.35
CA ASP A 435 17.90 -0.21 -14.76
C ASP A 435 16.38 -0.27 -14.87
N PHE A 436 15.74 -1.08 -14.01
CA PHE A 436 14.29 -1.30 -14.05
C PHE A 436 13.71 -1.74 -12.71
N ALA A 437 12.38 -1.62 -12.62
CA ALA A 437 11.55 -2.25 -11.59
C ALA A 437 10.43 -3.08 -12.26
N LEU A 438 10.02 -4.17 -11.59
CA LEU A 438 9.00 -5.11 -12.07
C LEU A 438 7.71 -5.01 -11.26
N ASN A 439 6.58 -5.20 -11.97
CA ASN A 439 5.27 -5.41 -11.38
C ASN A 439 4.64 -6.65 -12.04
N GLU A 440 3.96 -7.49 -11.25
CA GLU A 440 3.27 -8.69 -11.71
C GLU A 440 1.82 -8.73 -11.22
N TRP A 441 0.91 -9.16 -12.08
CA TRP A 441 -0.45 -9.49 -11.68
C TRP A 441 -1.04 -10.63 -12.52
N GLU A 442 -1.57 -11.65 -11.84
CA GLU A 442 -2.39 -12.72 -12.44
C GLU A 442 -3.85 -12.43 -12.13
N LEU A 443 -4.53 -11.75 -13.04
CA LEU A 443 -5.93 -11.39 -12.88
C LEU A 443 -6.84 -12.59 -13.16
N LEU A 444 -7.73 -12.89 -12.23
CA LEU A 444 -8.69 -13.96 -12.37
C LEU A 444 -10.03 -13.48 -12.99
N PRO A 445 -10.72 -14.33 -13.79
CA PRO A 445 -12.02 -13.98 -14.35
C PRO A 445 -13.10 -13.70 -13.29
N THR A 446 -12.91 -14.17 -12.07
CA THR A 446 -13.78 -13.89 -10.92
C THR A 446 -13.83 -12.40 -10.58
N ARG A 447 -12.79 -11.62 -10.95
CA ARG A 447 -12.71 -10.19 -10.66
C ARG A 447 -13.36 -9.33 -11.75
N THR A 448 -13.01 -9.58 -13.01
CA THR A 448 -13.40 -8.71 -14.14
C THR A 448 -14.00 -9.45 -15.35
N GLY A 449 -14.18 -10.75 -15.27
CA GLY A 449 -14.68 -11.56 -16.39
C GLY A 449 -13.59 -11.98 -17.39
N VAL A 450 -12.37 -11.49 -17.26
CA VAL A 450 -11.22 -11.87 -18.11
C VAL A 450 -10.06 -12.37 -17.28
N ALA A 451 -9.28 -13.29 -17.83
CA ALA A 451 -8.01 -13.73 -17.28
C ALA A 451 -6.88 -12.98 -17.96
N LEU A 452 -5.91 -12.49 -17.19
CA LEU A 452 -4.72 -11.81 -17.69
C LEU A 452 -3.49 -12.26 -16.88
N SER A 453 -2.33 -12.33 -17.56
CA SER A 453 -1.03 -12.55 -16.94
C SER A 453 -0.14 -11.35 -17.22
N LEU A 454 -0.35 -10.27 -16.46
CA LEU A 454 0.29 -8.99 -16.71
C LEU A 454 1.70 -8.92 -16.12
N ARG A 455 2.63 -8.40 -16.92
CA ARG A 455 3.98 -8.03 -16.50
C ARG A 455 4.24 -6.59 -16.91
N THR A 456 4.64 -5.80 -15.95
CA THR A 456 5.03 -4.41 -16.21
C THR A 456 6.49 -4.20 -15.84
N VAL A 457 7.21 -3.58 -16.73
CA VAL A 457 8.55 -3.06 -16.52
C VAL A 457 8.50 -1.55 -16.56
N ARG A 458 9.12 -0.91 -15.58
CA ARG A 458 9.35 0.52 -15.58
C ARG A 458 10.84 0.78 -15.48
N THR A 459 11.38 1.51 -16.45
CA THR A 459 12.72 2.09 -16.44
C THR A 459 12.62 3.57 -16.02
N LYS A 460 13.72 4.29 -15.99
CA LYS A 460 13.72 5.73 -15.67
C LYS A 460 12.85 6.55 -16.63
N THR A 461 12.79 6.16 -17.89
CA THR A 461 12.15 6.96 -18.96
C THR A 461 10.98 6.25 -19.64
N HIS A 462 10.85 4.94 -19.53
CA HIS A 462 9.84 4.18 -20.26
C HIS A 462 9.10 3.21 -19.35
N LYS A 463 7.89 2.87 -19.76
CA LYS A 463 7.10 1.81 -19.15
C LYS A 463 6.53 0.90 -20.22
N LEU A 464 6.52 -0.41 -19.95
CA LEU A 464 5.92 -1.43 -20.82
C LEU A 464 5.09 -2.38 -19.98
N THR A 465 3.85 -2.66 -20.43
CA THR A 465 3.00 -3.72 -19.86
C THR A 465 2.63 -4.71 -20.97
N VAL A 466 2.75 -6.01 -20.68
CA VAL A 466 2.38 -7.08 -21.61
C VAL A 466 1.53 -8.12 -20.91
N ASP A 467 0.48 -8.60 -21.58
CA ASP A 467 -0.23 -9.81 -21.18
C ASP A 467 0.44 -11.02 -21.82
N LEU A 468 1.06 -11.87 -20.99
CA LEU A 468 1.79 -13.06 -21.46
C LEU A 468 0.88 -14.12 -22.11
N GLN A 469 -0.44 -14.08 -21.89
CA GLN A 469 -1.37 -15.04 -22.48
C GLN A 469 -1.71 -14.68 -23.93
N SER A 470 -1.99 -13.41 -24.22
CA SER A 470 -2.36 -12.95 -25.55
C SER A 470 -1.18 -12.39 -26.36
N GLY A 471 -0.09 -12.00 -25.70
CA GLY A 471 1.02 -11.29 -26.30
C GLY A 471 0.72 -9.83 -26.64
N ALA A 472 -0.49 -9.31 -26.34
CA ALA A 472 -0.81 -7.91 -26.49
C ALA A 472 -0.13 -7.07 -25.42
N GLY A 473 0.18 -5.80 -25.74
CA GLY A 473 0.86 -4.93 -24.79
C GLY A 473 0.69 -3.45 -25.05
N GLU A 474 1.34 -2.68 -24.20
CA GLU A 474 1.44 -1.23 -24.30
C GLU A 474 2.83 -0.78 -23.87
N MET A 475 3.33 0.28 -24.48
CA MET A 475 4.61 0.90 -24.12
C MET A 475 4.49 2.43 -24.22
N TYR A 476 5.09 3.12 -23.27
CA TYR A 476 5.05 4.60 -23.18
C TYR A 476 6.44 5.16 -22.93
N ASP A 477 6.77 6.29 -23.58
CA ASP A 477 7.88 7.16 -23.23
C ASP A 477 7.40 8.18 -22.20
N LEU A 478 7.67 7.95 -20.93
CA LEU A 478 7.23 8.80 -19.82
C LEU A 478 7.90 10.18 -19.81
N SER A 479 9.01 10.35 -20.53
CA SER A 479 9.70 11.64 -20.65
C SER A 479 9.02 12.56 -21.66
N ALA A 480 8.52 12.00 -22.76
CA ALA A 480 7.83 12.73 -23.81
C ALA A 480 6.30 12.75 -23.59
N ASP A 481 5.76 11.70 -23.00
CA ASP A 481 4.33 11.47 -22.76
C ASP A 481 4.08 11.02 -21.31
N PRO A 482 4.22 11.92 -20.33
CA PRO A 482 4.03 11.58 -18.91
C PRO A 482 2.59 11.19 -18.56
N HIS A 483 1.64 11.43 -19.46
CA HIS A 483 0.24 11.08 -19.31
C HIS A 483 -0.17 9.80 -20.05
N GLU A 484 0.79 9.13 -20.71
CA GLU A 484 0.58 7.81 -21.31
C GLU A 484 -0.56 7.79 -22.35
N LEU A 485 -0.60 8.80 -23.20
CA LEU A 485 -1.65 8.98 -24.21
C LEU A 485 -1.35 8.22 -25.50
N VAL A 486 -0.07 8.02 -25.83
CA VAL A 486 0.39 7.43 -27.10
C VAL A 486 1.03 6.06 -26.84
N ASN A 487 0.32 4.99 -27.16
CA ASN A 487 0.85 3.64 -27.06
C ASN A 487 1.86 3.36 -28.20
N LEU A 488 3.11 3.09 -27.84
CA LEU A 488 4.22 2.82 -28.77
C LEU A 488 4.41 1.33 -29.07
N TRP A 489 3.54 0.45 -28.59
CA TRP A 489 3.68 -1.00 -28.70
C TRP A 489 3.84 -1.50 -30.15
N ASP A 490 3.07 -0.95 -31.08
CA ASP A 490 3.06 -1.32 -32.49
C ASP A 490 3.83 -0.31 -33.38
N SER A 491 4.67 0.54 -32.77
CA SER A 491 5.54 1.46 -33.49
C SER A 491 6.57 0.70 -34.32
N ASP A 492 6.80 1.16 -35.55
CA ASP A 492 7.83 0.68 -36.48
C ASP A 492 9.14 1.52 -36.43
N ASP A 493 9.18 2.53 -35.58
CA ASP A 493 10.38 3.30 -35.29
C ASP A 493 11.47 2.41 -34.68
N GLU A 494 12.70 2.48 -35.25
CA GLU A 494 13.81 1.60 -34.86
C GLU A 494 14.18 1.74 -33.37
N ASP A 495 14.13 2.95 -32.81
CA ASP A 495 14.46 3.21 -31.41
C ASP A 495 13.36 2.64 -30.50
N HIS A 496 12.07 2.77 -30.87
CA HIS A 496 10.97 2.18 -30.12
C HIS A 496 11.01 0.65 -30.17
N VAL A 497 11.32 0.06 -31.31
CA VAL A 497 11.48 -1.41 -31.45
C VAL A 497 12.62 -1.93 -30.58
N ALA A 498 13.78 -1.25 -30.59
CA ALA A 498 14.92 -1.60 -29.74
C ALA A 498 14.57 -1.49 -28.25
N ARG A 499 13.92 -0.40 -27.85
CA ARG A 499 13.47 -0.18 -26.46
C ARG A 499 12.48 -1.24 -26.00
N LYS A 500 11.50 -1.58 -26.83
CA LYS A 500 10.57 -2.69 -26.52
C LYS A 500 11.29 -4.01 -26.30
N ALA A 501 12.24 -4.34 -27.17
CA ALA A 501 13.03 -5.58 -27.05
C ALA A 501 13.84 -5.61 -25.76
N GLU A 502 14.48 -4.51 -25.39
CA GLU A 502 15.21 -4.37 -24.12
C GLU A 502 14.28 -4.59 -22.92
N MET A 503 13.14 -3.91 -22.87
CA MET A 503 12.20 -4.02 -21.74
C MET A 503 11.57 -5.42 -21.64
N LEU A 504 11.31 -6.09 -22.74
CA LEU A 504 10.88 -7.49 -22.74
C LEU A 504 11.99 -8.42 -22.22
N SER A 505 13.28 -8.09 -22.43
CA SER A 505 14.40 -8.87 -21.85
C SER A 505 14.44 -8.76 -20.33
N TYR A 506 14.07 -7.61 -19.75
CA TYR A 506 13.94 -7.46 -18.29
C TYR A 506 12.81 -8.32 -17.72
N ILE A 507 11.67 -8.43 -18.41
CA ILE A 507 10.60 -9.37 -18.03
C ILE A 507 11.12 -10.82 -18.09
N ALA A 508 11.87 -11.17 -19.13
CA ALA A 508 12.44 -12.51 -19.29
C ALA A 508 13.53 -12.85 -18.26
N SER A 509 14.15 -11.86 -17.61
CA SER A 509 15.14 -12.06 -16.55
C SER A 509 14.53 -12.43 -15.19
N ARG A 510 13.20 -12.42 -15.07
CA ARG A 510 12.52 -12.88 -13.85
C ARG A 510 12.96 -14.30 -13.49
N PRO A 511 13.32 -14.60 -12.21
CA PRO A 511 13.66 -15.96 -11.79
C PRO A 511 12.54 -16.98 -12.08
N ASP A 512 12.92 -18.20 -12.45
CA ASP A 512 11.98 -19.31 -12.71
C ASP A 512 11.66 -20.08 -11.42
N ASP A 513 11.02 -19.39 -10.48
CA ASP A 513 10.66 -19.88 -9.14
C ASP A 513 9.16 -19.70 -8.83
N ALA A 514 8.36 -19.47 -9.88
CA ALA A 514 6.93 -19.30 -9.76
C ALA A 514 6.25 -20.56 -9.21
N VAL A 515 5.46 -20.40 -8.14
CA VAL A 515 4.60 -21.49 -7.66
C VAL A 515 3.35 -21.62 -8.54
N GLY A 516 2.73 -22.79 -8.53
CA GLY A 516 1.46 -23.01 -9.22
C GLY A 516 0.36 -22.08 -8.69
N ASN A 517 -0.67 -21.85 -9.51
CA ASN A 517 -1.81 -21.01 -9.13
C ASN A 517 -2.43 -21.51 -7.83
N GLN A 518 -2.55 -20.62 -6.85
CA GLN A 518 -3.17 -20.91 -5.58
C GLN A 518 -4.70 -20.80 -5.69
N VAL A 519 -5.39 -21.51 -4.81
CA VAL A 519 -6.85 -21.51 -4.79
C VAL A 519 -7.36 -20.24 -4.13
N GLN A 520 -8.30 -19.56 -4.79
CA GLN A 520 -8.99 -18.42 -4.20
C GLN A 520 -9.91 -18.90 -3.07
N VAL A 521 -9.73 -18.38 -1.87
CA VAL A 521 -10.51 -18.77 -0.66
C VAL A 521 -11.65 -17.79 -0.36
N GLY A 522 -11.70 -16.66 -1.04
CA GLY A 522 -12.69 -15.61 -0.82
C GLY A 522 -12.68 -14.53 -1.89
N MET A 523 -13.32 -13.40 -1.60
CA MET A 523 -13.47 -12.28 -2.53
C MET A 523 -12.47 -11.14 -2.27
N ALA A 524 -12.14 -10.87 -1.01
CA ALA A 524 -11.27 -9.76 -0.59
C ALA A 524 -10.60 -10.03 0.75
#